data_a0b991d51e53ce2d2e67460099839654
#
_entry.id   a0b991d51e53ce2d2e67460099839654
#
_cell.length_a   1.000
_cell.length_b   1.000
_cell.length_c   1.000
_cell.angle_alpha   90.00
_cell.angle_beta   90.00
_cell.angle_gamma   90.00
#
_symmetry.space_group_name_H-M   'P 1'
#
loop_
_entity.id
_entity.type
_entity.pdbx_description
1 polymer ?
#
loop_
_entity_poly.entity_id
_entity_poly.type
_entity_poly.pdbx_seq_one_letter_code
_entity_poly.pdbx_strand_id
1 'polypeptide(L)'
;MKLISWNINGIRAALTHNLKESLLSLEADIIFLQETKLSEGMEFPLELPGYELYFTVSKVKKGYSGVAFLCKEKPLSVHCGLEDGAYDEEGRIITLEYPSFYLVGA
;
A
#
# COMPACT_ATOMS: atom_id res chain seq x y z
N MET A 1 -14.09 -1.33 -12.67
CA MET A 1 -13.04 -0.93 -11.70
C MET A 1 -11.73 -1.63 -12.05
N LYS A 2 -10.66 -0.88 -12.05
CA LYS A 2 -9.33 -1.42 -12.37
C LYS A 2 -8.48 -1.51 -11.11
N LEU A 3 -8.05 -2.71 -10.77
CA LEU A 3 -7.21 -3.00 -9.62
C LEU A 3 -5.84 -3.45 -10.10
N ILE A 4 -4.78 -2.94 -9.47
CA ILE A 4 -3.42 -3.34 -9.78
C ILE A 4 -2.73 -3.79 -8.49
N SER A 5 -2.00 -4.90 -8.58
CA SER A 5 -1.15 -5.39 -7.50
C SER A 5 0.26 -5.55 -8.05
N TRP A 6 1.24 -4.99 -7.35
CA TRP A 6 2.61 -4.98 -7.84
C TRP A 6 3.61 -5.09 -6.67
N ASN A 7 4.44 -6.13 -6.70
CA ASN A 7 5.55 -6.25 -5.78
C ASN A 7 6.71 -5.38 -6.31
N ILE A 8 6.99 -4.27 -5.64
CA ILE A 8 7.95 -3.28 -6.11
C ILE A 8 9.37 -3.49 -5.59
N ASN A 9 9.56 -4.44 -4.66
CA ASN A 9 10.87 -4.79 -4.13
C ASN A 9 11.69 -3.56 -3.69
N GLY A 10 11.09 -2.74 -2.83
CA GLY A 10 11.68 -1.50 -2.33
C GLY A 10 11.20 -0.29 -3.11
N ILE A 11 10.44 0.59 -2.43
CA ILE A 11 9.83 1.75 -3.09
C ILE A 11 10.86 2.77 -3.56
N ARG A 12 11.96 2.95 -2.81
CA ARG A 12 12.99 3.92 -3.20
C ARG A 12 13.67 3.55 -4.51
N ALA A 13 14.05 2.27 -4.65
CA ALA A 13 14.64 1.78 -5.89
C ALA A 13 13.63 1.85 -7.05
N ALA A 14 12.37 1.47 -6.80
CA ALA A 14 11.33 1.53 -7.81
C ALA A 14 11.09 2.96 -8.32
N LEU A 15 11.17 3.95 -7.44
CA LEU A 15 11.01 5.36 -7.84
C LEU A 15 12.12 5.83 -8.78
N THR A 16 13.32 5.28 -8.65
CA THR A 16 14.42 5.60 -9.58
C THR A 16 14.24 4.94 -10.95
N HIS A 17 13.29 3.99 -11.05
CA HIS A 17 12.94 3.29 -12.29
C HIS A 17 11.56 3.69 -12.81
N ASN A 18 11.17 4.96 -12.62
CA ASN A 18 9.94 5.55 -13.14
C ASN A 18 8.65 4.94 -12.59
N LEU A 19 8.64 4.52 -11.33
CA LEU A 19 7.44 3.95 -10.70
C LEU A 19 6.24 4.91 -10.78
N LYS A 20 6.44 6.18 -10.44
CA LYS A 20 5.37 7.17 -10.43
C LYS A 20 4.71 7.33 -11.79
N GLU A 21 5.52 7.49 -12.83
CA GLU A 21 5.04 7.64 -14.20
C GLU A 21 4.29 6.39 -14.67
N SER A 22 4.81 5.21 -14.34
CA SER A 22 4.17 3.94 -14.68
C SER A 22 2.80 3.81 -14.02
N LEU A 23 2.70 4.13 -12.72
CA LEU A 23 1.43 4.05 -12.00
C LEU A 23 0.40 5.05 -12.53
N LEU A 24 0.82 6.27 -12.83
CA LEU A 24 -0.08 7.28 -13.39
C LEU A 24 -0.61 6.86 -14.76
N SER A 25 0.23 6.24 -15.60
CA SER A 25 -0.16 5.81 -16.94
C SER A 25 -1.19 4.68 -16.94
N LEU A 26 -1.25 3.89 -15.87
CA LEU A 26 -2.17 2.78 -15.77
C LEU A 26 -3.61 3.19 -15.43
N GLU A 27 -3.80 4.38 -14.89
CA GLU A 27 -5.12 4.94 -14.55
C GLU A 27 -5.98 3.97 -13.73
N ALA A 28 -5.36 3.28 -12.77
CA ALA A 28 -6.08 2.32 -11.93
C ALA A 28 -6.94 3.02 -10.88
N ASP A 29 -8.01 2.35 -10.47
CA ASP A 29 -8.86 2.84 -9.38
C ASP A 29 -8.24 2.55 -8.02
N ILE A 30 -7.63 1.36 -7.87
CA ILE A 30 -6.95 0.96 -6.65
C ILE A 30 -5.62 0.30 -7.02
N ILE A 31 -4.55 0.73 -6.36
CA ILE A 31 -3.21 0.20 -6.55
C ILE A 31 -2.74 -0.40 -5.23
N PHE A 32 -2.31 -1.66 -5.24
CA PHE A 32 -1.71 -2.31 -4.09
C PHE A 32 -0.24 -2.57 -4.35
N LEU A 33 0.62 -2.00 -3.51
CA LEU A 33 2.07 -2.15 -3.61
C LEU A 33 2.56 -3.03 -2.48
N GLN A 34 3.35 -4.06 -2.82
CA GLN A 34 3.95 -4.98 -1.86
C GLN A 34 5.44 -4.74 -1.76
N GLU A 35 6.00 -5.06 -0.60
CA GLU A 35 7.43 -4.91 -0.31
C GLU A 35 7.94 -3.49 -0.55
N THR A 36 7.29 -2.52 0.11
CA THR A 36 7.77 -1.14 0.07
C THR A 36 9.13 -0.99 0.74
N LYS A 37 9.41 -1.85 1.72
CA LYS A 37 10.67 -1.89 2.49
C LYS A 37 10.98 -0.59 3.23
N LEU A 38 9.96 0.20 3.53
CA LEU A 38 10.10 1.38 4.40
C LEU A 38 10.19 0.92 5.86
N SER A 39 10.84 1.73 6.68
CA SER A 39 10.93 1.49 8.12
C SER A 39 9.93 2.37 8.86
N GLU A 40 9.60 1.97 10.08
CA GLU A 40 8.71 2.73 10.95
C GLU A 40 9.23 4.15 11.15
N GLY A 41 8.32 5.13 11.09
CA GLY A 41 8.67 6.53 11.25
C GLY A 41 9.13 7.25 10.00
N MET A 42 9.27 6.54 8.88
CA MET A 42 9.66 7.16 7.61
C MET A 42 8.45 7.68 6.85
N GLU A 43 8.63 8.81 6.18
CA GLU A 43 7.60 9.31 5.27
C GLU A 43 7.48 8.40 4.05
N PHE A 44 6.26 8.28 3.52
CA PHE A 44 6.02 7.56 2.29
C PHE A 44 6.51 8.43 1.12
N PRO A 45 7.52 7.98 0.36
CA PRO A 45 8.20 8.85 -0.61
C PRO A 45 7.46 9.05 -1.93
N LEU A 46 6.30 8.42 -2.10
CA LEU A 46 5.51 8.51 -3.32
C LEU A 46 4.22 9.27 -3.04
N GLU A 47 3.93 10.29 -3.87
CA GLU A 47 2.66 10.99 -3.86
C GLU A 47 2.06 10.92 -5.26
N LEU A 48 0.84 10.39 -5.36
CA LEU A 48 0.09 10.32 -6.61
C LEU A 48 -1.10 11.27 -6.53
N PRO A 49 -1.14 12.32 -7.38
CA PRO A 49 -2.29 13.23 -7.41
C PRO A 49 -3.59 12.46 -7.69
N GLY A 50 -4.63 12.76 -6.91
CA GLY A 50 -5.94 12.12 -7.06
C GLY A 50 -6.09 10.79 -6.33
N TYR A 51 -5.07 10.34 -5.61
CA TYR A 51 -5.13 9.08 -4.84
C TYR A 51 -4.97 9.35 -3.36
N GLU A 52 -5.75 8.62 -2.56
CA GLU A 52 -5.57 8.55 -1.10
C GLU A 52 -4.60 7.42 -0.79
N LEU A 53 -3.70 7.66 0.15
CA LEU A 53 -2.66 6.68 0.52
C LEU A 53 -2.97 6.03 1.87
N TYR A 54 -2.86 4.72 1.92
CA TYR A 54 -2.94 3.94 3.17
C TYR A 54 -1.80 2.93 3.15
N PHE A 55 -0.95 2.95 4.19
CA PHE A 55 0.19 2.04 4.21
C PHE A 55 0.51 1.57 5.62
N THR A 56 1.18 0.44 5.71
CA THR A 56 1.73 -0.07 6.95
C THR A 56 3.14 -0.60 6.70
N VAL A 57 3.97 -0.57 7.72
CA VAL A 57 5.37 -0.99 7.65
C VAL A 57 5.67 -1.98 8.75
N SER A 58 6.75 -2.75 8.58
CA SER A 58 7.20 -3.67 9.62
C SER A 58 7.69 -2.90 10.84
N LYS A 59 7.23 -3.32 12.02
CA LYS A 59 7.68 -2.80 13.30
C LYS A 59 8.73 -3.72 13.94
N VAL A 60 8.95 -4.89 13.37
CA VAL A 60 9.87 -5.90 13.91
C VAL A 60 11.23 -5.88 13.23
N LYS A 61 11.31 -5.41 11.98
CA LYS A 61 12.55 -5.42 11.21
C LYS A 61 12.60 -4.24 10.25
N LYS A 62 13.68 -3.47 10.27
CA LYS A 62 13.88 -2.34 9.36
C LYS A 62 14.08 -2.83 7.92
N GLY A 63 13.52 -2.11 6.96
CA GLY A 63 13.69 -2.40 5.54
C GLY A 63 13.09 -3.74 5.11
N TYR A 64 12.03 -4.17 5.78
CA TYR A 64 11.40 -5.47 5.58
C TYR A 64 9.91 -5.32 5.32
N SER A 65 9.37 -6.07 4.33
CA SER A 65 7.94 -6.09 4.05
C SER A 65 7.37 -4.70 3.74
N GLY A 66 6.21 -4.39 4.28
CA GLY A 66 5.51 -3.12 4.04
C GLY A 66 4.60 -3.19 2.83
N VAL A 67 3.34 -2.79 3.01
CA VAL A 67 2.36 -2.76 1.94
C VAL A 67 1.65 -1.42 1.91
N ALA A 68 1.14 -1.04 0.75
CA ALA A 68 0.44 0.23 0.57
C ALA A 68 -0.70 0.10 -0.40
N PHE A 69 -1.80 0.81 -0.12
CA PHE A 69 -2.89 1.04 -1.05
C PHE A 69 -2.92 2.50 -1.47
N LEU A 70 -3.14 2.72 -2.76
CA LEU A 70 -3.42 4.03 -3.32
C LEU A 70 -4.77 3.94 -4.00
N CYS A 71 -5.73 4.74 -3.55
CA CYS A 71 -7.13 4.62 -3.94
C CYS A 71 -7.67 5.95 -4.47
N LYS A 72 -8.36 5.92 -5.62
CA LYS A 72 -9.06 7.11 -6.13
C LYS A 72 -10.26 7.43 -5.26
N GLU A 73 -11.00 6.42 -4.84
CA GLU A 73 -12.16 6.57 -3.97
C GLU A 73 -11.78 6.22 -2.54
N LYS A 74 -12.11 7.10 -1.60
CA LYS A 74 -11.83 6.89 -0.20
C LYS A 74 -12.65 5.72 0.36
N PRO A 75 -12.04 4.72 0.99
CA PRO A 75 -12.80 3.64 1.63
C PRO A 75 -13.55 4.13 2.86
N LEU A 76 -14.57 3.39 3.27
CA LEU A 76 -15.34 3.66 4.49
C LEU A 76 -14.49 3.47 5.74
N SER A 77 -13.63 2.46 5.74
CA SER A 77 -12.70 2.20 6.82
C SER A 77 -11.44 1.50 6.32
N VAL A 78 -10.38 1.60 7.11
CA VAL A 78 -9.08 0.97 6.83
C VAL A 78 -8.63 0.25 8.11
N HIS A 79 -8.23 -1.01 7.98
CA HIS A 79 -7.69 -1.79 9.09
C HIS A 79 -6.38 -2.43 8.68
N CYS A 80 -5.34 -2.25 9.50
CA CYS A 80 -4.03 -2.87 9.29
C CYS A 80 -3.91 -4.12 10.16
N GLY A 81 -3.55 -5.25 9.55
CA GLY A 81 -3.44 -6.52 10.23
C GLY A 81 -4.74 -7.31 10.23
N LEU A 82 -4.83 -8.35 11.04
CA LEU A 82 -6.03 -9.16 11.23
C LEU A 82 -6.80 -8.70 12.46
N GLU A 83 -8.09 -9.07 12.56
CA GLU A 83 -8.95 -8.65 13.66
C GLU A 83 -8.40 -9.06 15.04
N ASP A 84 -7.70 -10.18 15.13
CA ASP A 84 -7.09 -10.67 16.36
C ASP A 84 -5.73 -10.04 16.67
N GLY A 85 -5.27 -9.09 15.86
CA GLY A 85 -3.98 -8.45 15.99
C GLY A 85 -2.82 -9.21 15.37
N ALA A 86 -3.08 -10.38 14.77
CA ALA A 86 -2.02 -11.14 14.10
C ALA A 86 -1.52 -10.36 12.87
N TYR A 87 -0.21 -10.41 12.64
CA TYR A 87 0.45 -9.77 11.52
C TYR A 87 0.43 -8.23 11.53
N ASP A 88 -0.07 -7.59 12.58
CA ASP A 88 -0.05 -6.12 12.69
C ASP A 88 1.37 -5.57 12.65
N GLU A 89 2.32 -6.27 13.25
CA GLU A 89 3.69 -5.81 13.41
C GLU A 89 4.58 -6.05 12.19
N GLU A 90 4.17 -6.94 11.28
CA GLU A 90 4.99 -7.27 10.11
C GLU A 90 4.74 -6.37 8.90
N GLY A 91 3.69 -5.54 8.93
CA GLY A 91 3.39 -4.63 7.84
C GLY A 91 2.97 -5.36 6.56
N ARG A 92 2.13 -6.39 6.68
CA ARG A 92 1.79 -7.26 5.55
C ARG A 92 0.34 -7.19 5.09
N ILE A 93 -0.58 -6.75 5.96
CA ILE A 93 -2.01 -6.86 5.68
C ILE A 93 -2.71 -5.52 5.90
N ILE A 94 -3.48 -5.09 4.90
CA ILE A 94 -4.39 -3.94 4.99
C ILE A 94 -5.74 -4.38 4.45
N THR A 95 -6.81 -4.07 5.17
CA THR A 95 -8.18 -4.30 4.73
C THR A 95 -8.87 -2.96 4.51
N LEU A 96 -9.45 -2.78 3.33
CA LEU A 96 -10.26 -1.61 2.98
C LEU A 96 -11.73 -2.01 2.92
N GLU A 97 -12.58 -1.20 3.51
CA GLU A 97 -14.03 -1.38 3.42
C GLU A 97 -14.63 -0.39 2.44
N TYR A 98 -15.39 -0.89 1.47
CA TYR A 98 -16.20 -0.10 0.54
C TYR A 98 -17.67 -0.47 0.71
N PRO A 99 -18.61 0.33 0.19
CA PRO A 99 -20.04 0.06 0.42
C PRO A 99 -20.51 -1.33 0.04
N SER A 100 -19.95 -1.93 -0.99
CA SER A 100 -20.40 -3.24 -1.49
C SER A 100 -19.38 -4.36 -1.39
N PHE A 101 -18.17 -4.10 -0.85
CA PHE A 101 -17.15 -5.13 -0.73
C PHE A 101 -16.05 -4.73 0.25
N TYR A 102 -15.30 -5.75 0.69
CA TYR A 102 -14.04 -5.57 1.39
C TYR A 102 -12.90 -5.94 0.45
N LEU A 103 -11.79 -5.22 0.52
CA LEU A 103 -10.58 -5.52 -0.23
C LEU A 103 -9.44 -5.77 0.75
N VAL A 104 -8.88 -6.96 0.72
CA VAL A 104 -7.77 -7.34 1.59
C VAL A 104 -6.51 -7.44 0.76
N GLY A 105 -5.49 -6.64 1.14
CA GLY A 105 -4.17 -6.70 0.53
C GLY A 105 -3.18 -7.38 1.47
N ALA A 106 -2.45 -8.33 0.95
CA ALA A 106 -1.47 -9.08 1.74
C ALA A 106 -0.17 -9.28 0.98
#